data_f91f0b649362a3d1da96cb1534a0ea16
#
_entry.id   f91f0b649362a3d1da96cb1534a0ea16
#
_cell.length_a   1.000
_cell.length_b   1.000
_cell.length_c   1.000
_cell.angle_alpha   90.00
_cell.angle_beta   90.00
_cell.angle_gamma   90.00
#
_symmetry.space_group_name_H-M   'P 1'
#
loop_
_entity.id
_entity.type
_entity.pdbx_description
1 polymer ?
#
loop_
_entity_poly.entity_id
_entity_poly.type
_entity_poly.pdbx_seq_one_letter_code
_entity_poly.pdbx_strand_id
1 'polypeptide(L)'
;MLATTEFRRGPSPYPKNEGDWPGVGVIRVFGFMRGDRGERQLIWSQRRVNQGAVVFVGDSNISGWTTLKDDFAPLRVANSGVGGDLSRALLFRLKQDVIDFNPRAVVILIGSNDIVAGEELSLLMSNVTSVLRMLRDYNPSLPIVLCKLPPRGNPKDFASRKDVLEFNARLDSLAESDSKLVLLDLYRLLALPDGSIDPQNFREDMIHISLTGYRKFHDALTPIFSQLQVE
;
A
#
# COMPACT_ATOMS: atom_id res chain seq x y z
N MET A 1 -7.74 3.34 -36.18
CA MET A 1 -6.38 3.80 -35.84
C MET A 1 -6.48 4.64 -34.59
N LEU A 2 -6.22 4.04 -33.43
CA LEU A 2 -6.12 4.77 -32.17
C LEU A 2 -4.69 5.31 -32.09
N ALA A 3 -4.56 6.63 -32.09
CA ALA A 3 -3.28 7.30 -31.93
C ALA A 3 -2.68 6.94 -30.56
N THR A 4 -1.59 6.21 -30.58
CA THR A 4 -0.73 6.03 -29.41
C THR A 4 -0.09 7.37 -29.10
N THR A 5 -0.68 8.12 -28.16
CA THR A 5 -0.04 9.30 -27.60
C THR A 5 1.21 8.85 -26.87
N GLU A 6 2.37 9.00 -27.46
CA GLU A 6 3.66 8.90 -26.79
C GLU A 6 3.68 9.92 -25.66
N PHE A 7 3.47 9.45 -24.44
CA PHE A 7 3.67 10.26 -23.24
C PHE A 7 5.16 10.64 -23.17
N ARG A 8 5.48 11.90 -23.45
CA ARG A 8 6.83 12.43 -23.26
C ARG A 8 7.18 12.27 -21.77
N ARG A 9 8.15 11.41 -21.51
CA ARG A 9 8.65 11.11 -20.14
C ARG A 9 9.27 12.40 -19.56
N GLY A 10 8.57 13.07 -18.68
CA GLY A 10 9.09 14.17 -17.88
C GLY A 10 10.27 13.74 -16.98
N PRO A 11 10.94 14.66 -16.28
CA PRO A 11 11.97 14.32 -15.29
C PRO A 11 11.44 13.41 -14.20
N SER A 12 12.31 12.59 -13.59
CA SER A 12 11.90 11.71 -12.48
C SER A 12 11.30 12.53 -11.34
N PRO A 13 10.15 12.13 -10.77
CA PRO A 13 9.58 12.81 -9.61
C PRO A 13 10.38 12.52 -8.33
N TYR A 14 11.28 11.55 -8.36
CA TYR A 14 12.05 11.10 -7.20
C TYR A 14 13.37 11.86 -7.07
N PRO A 15 13.82 12.13 -5.84
CA PRO A 15 15.13 12.73 -5.59
C PRO A 15 16.26 11.90 -6.20
N LYS A 16 17.34 12.59 -6.63
CA LYS A 16 18.52 11.94 -7.20
C LYS A 16 19.47 11.43 -6.12
N ASN A 17 19.54 12.13 -5.00
CA ASN A 17 20.45 11.80 -3.92
C ASN A 17 19.68 11.10 -2.78
N GLU A 18 20.36 10.17 -2.13
CA GLU A 18 19.78 9.43 -1.00
C GLU A 18 19.37 10.35 0.16
N GLY A 19 20.17 11.37 0.47
CA GLY A 19 19.90 12.32 1.53
C GLY A 19 18.66 13.19 1.32
N ASP A 20 18.16 13.28 0.10
CA ASP A 20 16.96 14.07 -0.23
C ASP A 20 15.66 13.27 -0.01
N TRP A 21 15.75 11.97 0.32
CA TRP A 21 14.60 11.14 0.62
C TRP A 21 14.23 11.22 2.10
N PRO A 22 12.95 11.41 2.43
CA PRO A 22 12.49 11.28 3.82
C PRO A 22 12.60 9.83 4.30
N GLY A 23 12.59 9.64 5.62
CA GLY A 23 12.65 8.33 6.24
C GLY A 23 14.06 7.73 6.24
N VAL A 24 14.14 6.44 6.52
CA VAL A 24 15.39 5.69 6.72
C VAL A 24 15.36 4.38 5.95
N GLY A 25 16.53 3.79 5.71
CA GLY A 25 16.67 2.46 5.11
C GLY A 25 16.78 2.46 3.60
N VAL A 26 16.47 1.33 2.99
CA VAL A 26 16.71 1.07 1.57
C VAL A 26 15.90 2.00 0.67
N ILE A 27 16.56 2.44 -0.40
CA ILE A 27 15.94 3.08 -1.55
C ILE A 27 16.16 2.17 -2.76
N ARG A 28 15.12 1.77 -3.45
CA ARG A 28 15.28 1.07 -4.73
C ARG A 28 15.79 2.02 -5.79
N VAL A 29 17.04 1.77 -6.23
CA VAL A 29 17.71 2.61 -7.21
C VAL A 29 17.31 2.24 -8.64
N PHE A 30 16.80 3.20 -9.37
CA PHE A 30 16.87 3.46 -10.81
C PHE A 30 16.25 2.53 -11.86
N GLY A 31 16.38 1.23 -11.82
CA GLY A 31 15.88 0.36 -12.92
C GLY A 31 14.36 0.17 -12.82
N PHE A 32 13.91 -0.05 -11.64
CA PHE A 32 12.51 -0.32 -11.28
C PHE A 32 11.64 0.95 -11.30
N MET A 33 12.16 2.06 -10.79
CA MET A 33 11.47 3.36 -10.73
C MET A 33 11.15 3.99 -12.10
N ARG A 34 11.66 3.42 -13.20
CA ARG A 34 11.21 3.82 -14.55
C ARG A 34 9.81 3.32 -14.89
N GLY A 35 9.37 2.21 -14.29
CA GLY A 35 7.99 1.70 -14.36
C GLY A 35 7.01 2.56 -13.57
N ASP A 36 7.40 2.98 -12.38
CA ASP A 36 6.64 3.82 -11.45
C ASP A 36 6.12 5.12 -12.05
N ARG A 37 6.81 5.66 -13.04
CA ARG A 37 6.40 6.90 -13.68
C ARG A 37 5.01 6.82 -14.30
N GLY A 38 4.66 5.67 -14.88
CA GLY A 38 3.35 5.45 -15.48
C GLY A 38 2.26 5.42 -14.43
N GLU A 39 2.48 4.70 -13.33
CA GLU A 39 1.53 4.58 -12.24
C GLU A 39 1.33 5.93 -11.55
N ARG A 40 2.39 6.62 -11.15
CA ARG A 40 2.27 7.94 -10.52
C ARG A 40 1.70 9.02 -11.44
N GLN A 41 1.99 9.00 -12.75
CA GLN A 41 1.36 9.89 -13.71
C GLN A 41 -0.14 9.63 -13.80
N LEU A 42 -0.55 8.36 -13.76
CA LEU A 42 -1.97 7.99 -13.75
C LEU A 42 -2.64 8.47 -12.46
N ILE A 43 -2.04 8.23 -11.29
CA ILE A 43 -2.52 8.71 -9.99
C ILE A 43 -2.75 10.22 -10.05
N TRP A 44 -1.76 10.95 -10.51
CA TRP A 44 -1.79 12.41 -10.62
C TRP A 44 -2.84 12.93 -11.60
N SER A 45 -3.02 12.28 -12.74
CA SER A 45 -4.02 12.65 -13.73
C SER A 45 -5.45 12.57 -13.17
N GLN A 46 -5.67 11.67 -12.22
CA GLN A 46 -6.96 11.43 -11.59
C GLN A 46 -7.21 12.24 -10.31
N ARG A 47 -6.25 13.06 -9.85
CA ARG A 47 -6.35 13.75 -8.56
C ARG A 47 -7.59 14.62 -8.38
N ARG A 48 -8.10 15.23 -9.45
CA ARG A 48 -9.31 16.06 -9.39
C ARG A 48 -10.57 15.21 -9.20
N VAL A 49 -10.63 14.07 -9.85
CA VAL A 49 -11.77 13.13 -9.78
C VAL A 49 -11.77 12.41 -8.44
N ASN A 50 -10.61 12.16 -7.88
CA ASN A 50 -10.42 11.39 -6.64
C ASN A 50 -10.46 12.27 -5.37
N GLN A 51 -10.78 13.57 -5.46
CA GLN A 51 -10.94 14.41 -4.27
C GLN A 51 -12.03 13.84 -3.34
N GLY A 52 -11.71 13.73 -2.06
CA GLY A 52 -12.59 13.18 -1.04
C GLY A 52 -12.84 11.68 -1.16
N ALA A 53 -12.02 10.94 -1.91
CA ALA A 53 -12.12 9.48 -2.01
C ALA A 53 -11.54 8.79 -0.77
N VAL A 54 -11.87 7.50 -0.60
CA VAL A 54 -11.05 6.59 0.20
C VAL A 54 -9.81 6.25 -0.61
N VAL A 55 -8.63 6.59 -0.10
CA VAL A 55 -7.38 6.37 -0.82
C VAL A 55 -6.73 5.06 -0.38
N PHE A 56 -6.57 4.14 -1.32
CA PHE A 56 -5.80 2.91 -1.13
C PHE A 56 -4.36 3.19 -1.57
N VAL A 57 -3.40 3.03 -0.67
CA VAL A 57 -2.00 3.33 -0.92
C VAL A 57 -1.09 2.19 -0.49
N GLY A 58 -0.05 1.93 -1.26
CA GLY A 58 0.91 0.86 -1.00
C GLY A 58 1.67 0.43 -2.23
N ASP A 59 2.06 -0.84 -2.25
CA ASP A 59 2.88 -1.45 -3.28
C ASP A 59 2.07 -2.08 -4.44
N SER A 60 2.65 -3.09 -5.11
CA SER A 60 2.02 -3.81 -6.23
C SER A 60 0.71 -4.52 -5.85
N ASN A 61 0.49 -4.87 -4.60
CA ASN A 61 -0.75 -5.47 -4.14
C ASN A 61 -1.90 -4.46 -4.04
N ILE A 62 -1.60 -3.16 -3.97
CA ILE A 62 -2.61 -2.11 -4.14
C ILE A 62 -2.71 -1.73 -5.62
N SER A 63 -1.60 -1.43 -6.32
CA SER A 63 -1.66 -1.04 -7.74
C SER A 63 -2.29 -2.12 -8.62
N GLY A 64 -2.10 -3.39 -8.27
CA GLY A 64 -2.65 -4.54 -8.98
C GLY A 64 -4.15 -4.80 -8.78
N TRP A 65 -4.84 -4.07 -7.89
CA TRP A 65 -6.29 -4.16 -7.72
C TRP A 65 -7.02 -3.35 -8.80
N THR A 66 -7.07 -3.91 -10.00
CA THR A 66 -7.59 -3.22 -11.19
C THR A 66 -9.10 -2.97 -11.16
N THR A 67 -9.84 -3.78 -10.41
CA THR A 67 -11.30 -3.69 -10.23
C THR A 67 -11.71 -2.84 -9.02
N LEU A 68 -10.76 -2.23 -8.29
CA LEU A 68 -11.00 -1.52 -7.03
C LEU A 68 -12.20 -0.56 -7.07
N LYS A 69 -12.33 0.22 -8.15
CA LYS A 69 -13.41 1.19 -8.28
C LYS A 69 -14.78 0.55 -8.47
N ASP A 70 -14.81 -0.53 -9.23
CA ASP A 70 -16.04 -1.27 -9.50
C ASP A 70 -16.47 -2.06 -8.28
N ASP A 71 -15.51 -2.66 -7.57
CA ASP A 71 -15.76 -3.46 -6.37
C ASP A 71 -16.38 -2.62 -5.23
N PHE A 72 -15.98 -1.36 -5.10
CA PHE A 72 -16.50 -0.48 -4.05
C PHE A 72 -17.61 0.49 -4.50
N ALA A 73 -18.07 0.42 -5.76
CA ALA A 73 -19.14 1.31 -6.22
C ALA A 73 -20.41 1.16 -5.34
N PRO A 74 -21.11 2.23 -4.94
CA PRO A 74 -20.91 3.63 -5.36
C PRO A 74 -19.89 4.44 -4.55
N LEU A 75 -19.22 3.83 -3.55
CA LEU A 75 -18.21 4.51 -2.75
C LEU A 75 -17.05 4.99 -3.63
N ARG A 76 -16.69 6.25 -3.50
CA ARG A 76 -15.56 6.80 -4.26
C ARG A 76 -14.25 6.33 -3.65
N VAL A 77 -13.49 5.57 -4.42
CA VAL A 77 -12.17 5.08 -4.04
C VAL A 77 -11.09 5.50 -5.03
N ALA A 78 -9.86 5.65 -4.57
CA ALA A 78 -8.69 5.98 -5.39
C ALA A 78 -7.59 4.95 -5.16
N ASN A 79 -7.02 4.42 -6.25
CA ASN A 79 -5.86 3.56 -6.20
C ASN A 79 -4.58 4.40 -6.32
N SER A 80 -3.83 4.50 -5.24
CA SER A 80 -2.51 5.15 -5.14
C SER A 80 -1.40 4.14 -4.87
N GLY A 81 -1.58 2.89 -5.29
CA GLY A 81 -0.55 1.86 -5.26
C GLY A 81 0.52 2.10 -6.32
N VAL A 82 1.76 1.73 -6.02
CA VAL A 82 2.91 1.81 -6.92
C VAL A 82 3.68 0.49 -6.84
N GLY A 83 3.84 -0.19 -7.98
CA GLY A 83 4.51 -1.49 -8.04
C GLY A 83 5.92 -1.46 -7.45
N GLY A 84 6.22 -2.38 -6.51
CA GLY A 84 7.51 -2.48 -5.84
C GLY A 84 7.86 -1.37 -4.86
N ASP A 85 6.89 -0.56 -4.47
CA ASP A 85 7.11 0.53 -3.54
C ASP A 85 7.67 0.05 -2.21
N LEU A 86 8.54 0.87 -1.62
CA LEU A 86 9.14 0.71 -0.31
C LEU A 86 8.52 1.73 0.65
N SER A 87 8.55 1.45 1.93
CA SER A 87 8.03 2.36 2.96
C SER A 87 8.65 3.76 2.88
N ARG A 88 9.95 3.83 2.58
CA ARG A 88 10.67 5.10 2.39
C ARG A 88 10.21 5.87 1.14
N ALA A 89 9.92 5.18 0.04
CA ALA A 89 9.37 5.79 -1.16
C ALA A 89 7.92 6.26 -0.95
N LEU A 90 7.12 5.50 -0.21
CA LEU A 90 5.79 5.94 0.21
C LEU A 90 5.84 7.24 1.01
N LEU A 91 6.76 7.38 1.97
CA LEU A 91 6.95 8.62 2.71
C LEU A 91 7.19 9.82 1.79
N PHE A 92 8.03 9.66 0.77
CA PHE A 92 8.33 10.72 -0.18
C PHE A 92 7.08 11.20 -0.94
N ARG A 93 6.22 10.27 -1.36
CA ARG A 93 5.07 10.58 -2.20
C ARG A 93 3.74 10.78 -1.45
N LEU A 94 3.72 10.54 -0.13
CA LEU A 94 2.49 10.52 0.68
C LEU A 94 1.68 11.81 0.54
N LYS A 95 2.35 12.97 0.57
CA LYS A 95 1.65 14.24 0.41
C LYS A 95 0.94 14.34 -0.93
N GLN A 96 1.64 14.11 -2.02
CA GLN A 96 1.14 14.33 -3.38
C GLN A 96 0.13 13.28 -3.83
N ASP A 97 0.36 12.02 -3.44
CA ASP A 97 -0.40 10.89 -3.96
C ASP A 97 -1.52 10.43 -3.00
N VAL A 98 -1.59 11.03 -1.79
CA VAL A 98 -2.61 10.72 -0.78
C VAL A 98 -3.22 11.99 -0.18
N ILE A 99 -2.43 12.81 0.53
CA ILE A 99 -2.94 13.95 1.30
C ILE A 99 -3.59 15.01 0.40
N ASP A 100 -2.96 15.33 -0.73
CA ASP A 100 -3.49 16.30 -1.70
C ASP A 100 -4.81 15.85 -2.38
N PHE A 101 -5.25 14.61 -2.14
CA PHE A 101 -6.58 14.13 -2.56
C PHE A 101 -7.67 14.45 -1.53
N ASN A 102 -7.32 15.08 -0.41
CA ASN A 102 -8.25 15.36 0.68
C ASN A 102 -9.05 14.10 1.08
N PRO A 103 -8.36 13.00 1.45
CA PRO A 103 -9.00 11.70 1.64
C PRO A 103 -10.00 11.71 2.79
N ARG A 104 -11.12 10.99 2.61
CA ARG A 104 -12.05 10.72 3.72
C ARG A 104 -11.61 9.55 4.59
N ALA A 105 -10.80 8.65 4.05
CA ALA A 105 -10.14 7.57 4.75
C ALA A 105 -8.92 7.10 3.95
N VAL A 106 -8.00 6.40 4.60
CA VAL A 106 -6.81 5.82 3.93
C VAL A 106 -6.68 4.35 4.31
N VAL A 107 -6.46 3.49 3.30
CA VAL A 107 -6.11 2.07 3.45
C VAL A 107 -4.66 1.90 3.04
N ILE A 108 -3.82 1.36 3.93
CA ILE A 108 -2.36 1.26 3.73
C ILE A 108 -1.93 -0.21 3.72
N LEU A 109 -1.22 -0.62 2.66
CA LEU A 109 -0.56 -1.93 2.58
C LEU A 109 0.87 -1.72 2.05
N ILE A 110 1.88 -1.76 2.93
CA ILE A 110 3.28 -1.47 2.60
C ILE A 110 4.23 -2.26 3.52
N GLY A 111 5.45 -2.51 3.06
CA GLY A 111 6.51 -3.14 3.84
C GLY A 111 7.00 -4.47 3.29
N SER A 112 6.24 -5.10 2.43
CA SER A 112 6.56 -6.37 1.80
C SER A 112 7.88 -6.30 1.00
N ASN A 113 8.07 -5.24 0.24
CA ASN A 113 9.27 -5.03 -0.56
C ASN A 113 10.48 -4.61 0.28
N ASP A 114 10.26 -3.95 1.42
CA ASP A 114 11.33 -3.63 2.38
C ASP A 114 11.94 -4.92 2.94
N ILE A 115 11.10 -5.89 3.35
CA ILE A 115 11.55 -7.20 3.83
C ILE A 115 12.32 -7.96 2.73
N VAL A 116 11.81 -7.97 1.50
CA VAL A 116 12.51 -8.58 0.34
C VAL A 116 13.86 -7.92 0.08
N ALA A 117 13.96 -6.62 0.30
CA ALA A 117 15.20 -5.87 0.15
C ALA A 117 16.19 -6.10 1.30
N GLY A 118 15.81 -6.85 2.33
CA GLY A 118 16.64 -7.12 3.51
C GLY A 118 16.69 -5.97 4.49
N GLU A 119 15.65 -5.10 4.48
CA GLU A 119 15.59 -3.97 5.40
C GLU A 119 15.37 -4.44 6.83
N GLU A 120 16.02 -3.79 7.78
CA GLU A 120 15.80 -4.02 9.20
C GLU A 120 14.37 -3.62 9.61
N LEU A 121 13.65 -4.51 10.30
CA LEU A 121 12.26 -4.28 10.69
C LEU A 121 12.08 -3.02 11.56
N SER A 122 13.11 -2.62 12.31
CA SER A 122 13.12 -1.37 13.07
C SER A 122 13.05 -0.13 12.18
N LEU A 123 13.75 -0.12 11.05
CA LEU A 123 13.75 0.97 10.07
C LEU A 123 12.42 1.00 9.29
N LEU A 124 11.94 -0.15 8.86
CA LEU A 124 10.62 -0.28 8.25
C LEU A 124 9.52 0.26 9.18
N MET A 125 9.52 -0.13 10.46
CA MET A 125 8.56 0.38 11.45
C MET A 125 8.68 1.89 11.66
N SER A 126 9.89 2.45 11.66
CA SER A 126 10.10 3.90 11.74
C SER A 126 9.46 4.64 10.58
N ASN A 127 9.57 4.12 9.35
CA ASN A 127 8.94 4.69 8.17
C ASN A 127 7.41 4.60 8.26
N VAL A 128 6.86 3.44 8.63
CA VAL A 128 5.41 3.25 8.80
C VAL A 128 4.85 4.21 9.86
N THR A 129 5.53 4.34 10.99
CA THR A 129 5.15 5.29 12.05
C THR A 129 5.18 6.73 11.54
N SER A 130 6.16 7.08 10.70
CA SER A 130 6.26 8.41 10.09
C SER A 130 5.13 8.66 9.09
N VAL A 131 4.71 7.65 8.31
CA VAL A 131 3.52 7.73 7.44
C VAL A 131 2.28 8.03 8.26
N LEU A 132 2.05 7.28 9.34
CA LEU A 132 0.88 7.49 10.22
C LEU A 132 0.92 8.88 10.85
N ARG A 133 2.07 9.33 11.34
CA ARG A 133 2.23 10.68 11.90
C ARG A 133 1.88 11.77 10.87
N MET A 134 2.38 11.69 9.65
CA MET A 134 2.05 12.66 8.61
C MET A 134 0.56 12.70 8.30
N LEU A 135 -0.14 11.55 8.32
CA LEU A 135 -1.58 11.48 8.14
C LEU A 135 -2.33 12.09 9.33
N ARG A 136 -1.85 11.88 10.57
CA ARG A 136 -2.42 12.47 11.79
C ARG A 136 -2.17 13.98 11.87
N ASP A 137 -0.99 14.45 11.43
CA ASP A 137 -0.68 15.88 11.34
C ASP A 137 -1.61 16.59 10.33
N TYR A 138 -1.94 15.90 9.22
CA TYR A 138 -2.90 16.40 8.24
C TYR A 138 -4.33 16.43 8.80
N ASN A 139 -4.79 15.35 9.38
CA ASN A 139 -6.11 15.25 9.99
C ASN A 139 -6.10 14.26 11.16
N PRO A 140 -6.15 14.76 12.42
CA PRO A 140 -6.13 13.89 13.61
C PRO A 140 -7.29 12.90 13.71
N SER A 141 -8.39 13.15 12.99
CA SER A 141 -9.57 12.29 12.96
C SER A 141 -9.70 11.43 11.70
N LEU A 142 -8.71 11.47 10.81
CA LEU A 142 -8.74 10.68 9.57
C LEU A 142 -8.88 9.19 9.88
N PRO A 143 -9.89 8.47 9.37
CA PRO A 143 -9.95 7.03 9.47
C PRO A 143 -8.79 6.40 8.71
N ILE A 144 -8.02 5.54 9.39
CA ILE A 144 -6.89 4.82 8.77
C ILE A 144 -7.07 3.33 9.01
N VAL A 145 -7.03 2.54 7.93
CA VAL A 145 -6.93 1.10 7.97
C VAL A 145 -5.51 0.72 7.56
N LEU A 146 -4.75 0.15 8.49
CA LEU A 146 -3.41 -0.38 8.22
C LEU A 146 -3.52 -1.89 8.06
N CYS A 147 -3.10 -2.39 6.90
CA CYS A 147 -3.15 -3.81 6.60
C CYS A 147 -1.87 -4.50 7.07
N LYS A 148 -2.00 -5.61 7.80
CA LYS A 148 -0.92 -6.55 8.00
C LYS A 148 -0.55 -7.19 6.66
N LEU A 149 0.74 -7.46 6.46
CA LEU A 149 1.22 -8.08 5.23
C LEU A 149 0.60 -9.47 5.04
N PRO A 150 0.15 -9.80 3.81
CA PRO A 150 -0.33 -11.13 3.48
C PRO A 150 0.83 -12.15 3.48
N PRO A 151 0.54 -13.46 3.50
CA PRO A 151 1.56 -14.48 3.30
C PRO A 151 2.21 -14.36 1.92
N ARG A 152 3.47 -14.78 1.82
CA ARG A 152 4.22 -14.86 0.56
C ARG A 152 4.77 -16.27 0.40
N GLY A 153 4.70 -16.82 -0.80
CA GLY A 153 5.05 -18.21 -1.05
C GLY A 153 5.97 -18.45 -2.25
N ASN A 154 6.56 -17.42 -2.84
CA ASN A 154 7.49 -17.61 -3.95
C ASN A 154 8.84 -18.13 -3.42
N PRO A 155 9.32 -19.32 -3.87
CA PRO A 155 10.62 -19.86 -3.45
C PRO A 155 11.82 -18.99 -3.81
N LYS A 156 11.65 -18.06 -4.76
CA LYS A 156 12.68 -17.09 -5.16
C LYS A 156 12.62 -15.79 -4.36
N ASP A 157 11.68 -15.67 -3.45
CA ASP A 157 11.50 -14.50 -2.61
C ASP A 157 12.36 -14.62 -1.36
N PHE A 158 13.18 -13.60 -1.09
CA PHE A 158 14.04 -13.55 0.09
C PHE A 158 13.29 -13.18 1.37
N ALA A 159 12.02 -12.76 1.27
CA ALA A 159 11.21 -12.49 2.44
C ALA A 159 10.88 -13.78 3.18
N SER A 160 11.41 -13.92 4.37
CA SER A 160 11.08 -15.07 5.22
C SER A 160 9.67 -14.91 5.82
N ARG A 161 8.95 -16.05 5.98
CA ARG A 161 7.69 -16.08 6.74
C ARG A 161 7.86 -15.48 8.14
N LYS A 162 9.02 -15.71 8.77
CA LYS A 162 9.32 -15.19 10.10
C LYS A 162 9.32 -13.66 10.12
N ASP A 163 9.97 -13.02 9.15
CA ASP A 163 10.07 -11.55 9.10
C ASP A 163 8.71 -10.91 8.84
N VAL A 164 7.89 -11.51 7.97
CA VAL A 164 6.51 -11.05 7.74
C VAL A 164 5.67 -11.15 9.01
N LEU A 165 5.73 -12.26 9.73
CA LEU A 165 4.99 -12.46 10.98
C LEU A 165 5.48 -11.53 12.09
N GLU A 166 6.79 -11.32 12.19
CA GLU A 166 7.37 -10.41 13.17
C GLU A 166 6.97 -8.95 12.88
N PHE A 167 7.03 -8.52 11.62
CA PHE A 167 6.53 -7.20 11.23
C PHE A 167 5.04 -7.05 11.58
N ASN A 168 4.21 -8.03 11.22
CA ASN A 168 2.78 -8.00 11.52
C ASN A 168 2.50 -7.92 13.03
N ALA A 169 3.29 -8.61 13.87
CA ALA A 169 3.18 -8.51 15.33
C ALA A 169 3.55 -7.11 15.86
N ARG A 170 4.53 -6.45 15.24
CA ARG A 170 4.90 -5.06 15.60
C ARG A 170 3.79 -4.06 15.23
N LEU A 171 3.01 -4.33 14.18
CA LEU A 171 1.83 -3.52 13.84
C LEU A 171 0.73 -3.65 14.89
N ASP A 172 0.57 -4.81 15.56
CA ASP A 172 -0.39 -4.96 16.67
C ASP A 172 -0.07 -3.97 17.80
N SER A 173 1.20 -3.92 18.23
CA SER A 173 1.65 -2.99 19.27
C SER A 173 1.48 -1.51 18.86
N LEU A 174 1.63 -1.21 17.57
CA LEU A 174 1.42 0.14 17.06
C LEU A 174 -0.05 0.55 17.14
N ALA A 175 -0.98 -0.35 16.82
CA ALA A 175 -2.41 -0.07 16.87
C ALA A 175 -2.95 0.05 18.32
N GLU A 176 -2.35 -0.64 19.28
CA GLU A 176 -2.70 -0.48 20.69
C GLU A 176 -2.45 0.96 21.17
N SER A 177 -1.52 1.68 20.55
CA SER A 177 -1.17 3.07 20.90
C SER A 177 -2.02 4.12 20.19
N ASP A 178 -2.81 3.77 19.16
CA ASP A 178 -3.68 4.68 18.39
C ASP A 178 -5.08 4.09 18.23
N SER A 179 -6.01 4.48 19.10
CA SER A 179 -7.40 4.00 19.09
C SER A 179 -8.19 4.31 17.81
N LYS A 180 -7.67 5.16 16.93
CA LYS A 180 -8.27 5.51 15.63
C LYS A 180 -7.63 4.76 14.46
N LEU A 181 -6.62 3.91 14.73
CA LEU A 181 -5.99 3.05 13.77
C LEU A 181 -6.69 1.69 13.79
N VAL A 182 -7.24 1.28 12.66
CA VAL A 182 -7.83 -0.06 12.51
C VAL A 182 -6.82 -0.95 11.80
N LEU A 183 -6.54 -2.13 12.37
CA LEU A 183 -5.75 -3.15 11.70
C LEU A 183 -6.65 -4.11 10.94
N LEU A 184 -6.28 -4.38 9.68
CA LEU A 184 -6.85 -5.49 8.90
C LEU A 184 -5.79 -6.58 8.72
N ASP A 185 -6.05 -7.75 9.28
CA ASP A 185 -5.14 -8.89 9.21
C ASP A 185 -5.29 -9.64 7.88
N LEU A 186 -4.60 -9.15 6.84
CA LEU A 186 -4.56 -9.82 5.54
C LEU A 186 -3.79 -11.15 5.58
N TYR A 187 -2.88 -11.33 6.54
CA TYR A 187 -2.18 -12.60 6.68
C TYR A 187 -3.19 -13.72 6.99
N ARG A 188 -3.97 -13.52 8.05
CA ARG A 188 -4.99 -14.49 8.47
C ARG A 188 -6.10 -14.64 7.43
N LEU A 189 -6.47 -13.57 6.77
CA LEU A 189 -7.54 -13.56 5.78
C LEU A 189 -7.20 -14.38 4.53
N LEU A 190 -5.94 -14.34 4.09
CA LEU A 190 -5.50 -14.90 2.82
C LEU A 190 -4.66 -16.18 2.95
N ALA A 191 -4.31 -16.60 4.17
CA ALA A 191 -3.62 -17.85 4.45
C ALA A 191 -4.58 -19.03 4.62
N LEU A 192 -4.05 -20.24 4.53
CA LEU A 192 -4.68 -21.45 5.02
C LEU A 192 -4.69 -21.48 6.56
N PRO A 193 -5.50 -22.34 7.21
CA PRO A 193 -5.56 -22.41 8.68
C PRO A 193 -4.23 -22.69 9.38
N ASP A 194 -3.29 -23.35 8.72
CA ASP A 194 -1.95 -23.62 9.22
C ASP A 194 -0.97 -22.43 9.01
N GLY A 195 -1.47 -21.34 8.45
CA GLY A 195 -0.73 -20.14 8.12
C GLY A 195 0.14 -20.26 6.87
N SER A 196 0.05 -21.33 6.10
CA SER A 196 0.66 -21.43 4.78
C SER A 196 -0.15 -20.62 3.75
N ILE A 197 0.48 -20.37 2.59
CA ILE A 197 -0.19 -19.63 1.53
C ILE A 197 -1.36 -20.42 0.95
N ASP A 198 -2.53 -19.78 0.77
CA ASP A 198 -3.64 -20.34 0.01
C ASP A 198 -3.51 -19.92 -1.47
N PRO A 199 -3.15 -20.85 -2.38
CA PRO A 199 -2.91 -20.49 -3.78
C PRO A 199 -4.11 -19.84 -4.49
N GLN A 200 -5.33 -20.04 -4.00
CA GLN A 200 -6.53 -19.45 -4.59
C GLN A 200 -6.57 -17.93 -4.40
N ASN A 201 -5.93 -17.43 -3.33
CA ASN A 201 -5.92 -16.01 -2.99
C ASN A 201 -4.80 -15.24 -3.68
N PHE A 202 -3.91 -15.93 -4.40
CA PHE A 202 -2.74 -15.33 -5.06
C PHE A 202 -2.69 -15.69 -6.53
N ARG A 203 -1.96 -14.89 -7.30
CA ARG A 203 -1.59 -15.21 -8.68
C ARG A 203 -0.55 -16.33 -8.70
N GLU A 204 -0.21 -16.85 -9.88
CA GLU A 204 0.76 -17.94 -10.06
C GLU A 204 2.13 -17.65 -9.41
N ASP A 205 2.49 -16.38 -9.26
CA ASP A 205 3.73 -15.97 -8.61
C ASP A 205 3.74 -16.13 -7.08
N MET A 206 2.58 -16.44 -6.47
CA MET A 206 2.40 -16.59 -5.02
C MET A 206 2.83 -15.35 -4.21
N ILE A 207 2.79 -14.18 -4.84
CA ILE A 207 3.13 -12.88 -4.27
C ILE A 207 1.96 -11.91 -4.40
N HIS A 208 1.41 -11.81 -5.61
CA HIS A 208 0.38 -10.85 -5.93
C HIS A 208 -1.01 -11.44 -5.69
N ILE A 209 -1.86 -10.65 -5.05
CA ILE A 209 -3.24 -11.03 -4.73
C ILE A 209 -4.01 -11.30 -6.02
N SER A 210 -4.78 -12.41 -6.03
CA SER A 210 -5.69 -12.79 -7.13
C SER A 210 -7.03 -12.04 -7.03
N LEU A 211 -7.88 -12.18 -8.05
CA LEU A 211 -9.26 -11.66 -7.97
C LEU A 211 -10.04 -12.26 -6.79
N THR A 212 -9.82 -13.54 -6.47
CA THR A 212 -10.43 -14.19 -5.30
C THR A 212 -9.93 -13.56 -3.99
N GLY A 213 -8.63 -13.31 -3.88
CA GLY A 213 -8.04 -12.64 -2.73
C GLY A 213 -8.56 -11.21 -2.58
N TYR A 214 -8.70 -10.45 -3.67
CA TYR A 214 -9.27 -9.10 -3.61
C TYR A 214 -10.74 -9.09 -3.19
N ARG A 215 -11.55 -10.07 -3.58
CA ARG A 215 -12.93 -10.20 -3.08
C ARG A 215 -12.96 -10.39 -1.56
N LYS A 216 -12.12 -11.28 -1.03
CA LYS A 216 -11.99 -11.45 0.43
C LYS A 216 -11.54 -10.15 1.12
N PHE A 217 -10.60 -9.42 0.51
CA PHE A 217 -10.12 -8.14 1.03
C PHE A 217 -11.24 -7.10 1.05
N HIS A 218 -12.02 -6.98 -0.03
CA HIS A 218 -13.22 -6.14 -0.11
C HIS A 218 -14.23 -6.49 0.99
N ASP A 219 -14.59 -7.77 1.12
CA ASP A 219 -15.59 -8.23 2.08
C ASP A 219 -15.15 -7.95 3.53
N ALA A 220 -13.86 -8.01 3.80
CA ALA A 220 -13.31 -7.67 5.12
C ALA A 220 -13.28 -6.14 5.38
N LEU A 221 -13.09 -5.31 4.34
CA LEU A 221 -13.10 -3.85 4.48
C LEU A 221 -14.51 -3.26 4.64
N THR A 222 -15.52 -3.87 4.02
CA THR A 222 -16.89 -3.36 4.02
C THR A 222 -17.43 -3.09 5.42
N PRO A 223 -17.40 -4.04 6.39
CA PRO A 223 -17.84 -3.77 7.74
C PRO A 223 -16.98 -2.73 8.48
N ILE A 224 -15.67 -2.65 8.18
CA ILE A 224 -14.77 -1.65 8.75
C ILE A 224 -15.18 -0.25 8.27
N PHE A 225 -15.47 -0.08 6.99
CA PHE A 225 -15.93 1.20 6.45
C PHE A 225 -17.27 1.63 7.04
N SER A 226 -18.21 0.70 7.21
CA SER A 226 -19.49 0.99 7.89
C SER A 226 -19.26 1.43 9.34
N GLN A 227 -18.38 0.76 10.08
CA GLN A 227 -18.03 1.14 11.46
C GLN A 227 -17.36 2.52 11.54
N LEU A 228 -16.50 2.84 10.56
CA LEU A 228 -15.80 4.12 10.48
C LEU A 228 -16.64 5.23 9.84
N GLN A 229 -17.90 4.94 9.47
CA GLN A 229 -18.81 5.88 8.79
C GLN A 229 -18.22 6.44 7.48
N VAL A 230 -17.53 5.58 6.74
CA VAL A 230 -16.92 5.90 5.44
C VAL A 230 -17.91 5.47 4.36
N GLU A 231 -18.78 6.41 3.94
CA GLU A 231 -19.80 6.21 2.90
C GLU A 231 -19.50 7.03 1.64
#